data_1fe140e309b2b2f3f6efda93bdcadc31
#
_entry.id   1fe140e309b2b2f3f6efda93bdcadc31
#
_cell.length_a   1.000
_cell.length_b   1.000
_cell.length_c   1.000
_cell.angle_alpha   90.00
_cell.angle_beta   90.00
_cell.angle_gamma   90.00
#
_symmetry.space_group_name_H-M   'P 1'
#
loop_
_entity.id
_entity.type
_entity.pdbx_description
1 polymer ?
#
loop_
_entity_poly.entity_id
_entity_poly.type
_entity_poly.pdbx_seq_one_letter_code
_entity_poly.pdbx_strand_id
1 'polypeptide(L)'
;MTEARILASWATNADAWTGAVRNREIESRVRATDAAIVAAVADRKPQTVLDLGCGEGWLAKALAERGHQVLGVDAIPALIAQADAAGSKAAFEVADYGQIIASGLGGRRFDVVVCNFALFGDESVAKLLARIPDLLAPDGSFIVQTLHPVVACGDAPYRDGWREGSWAGFSQAFSDPAPWYFRTLEAWVRMLVGAGLRLVEMREPVDPRTERPASVIFVARAT
;
A
#
# COMPACT_ATOMS: atom_id res chain seq x y z
N MET A 1 13.84 10.03 -12.91
CA MET A 1 13.24 11.34 -12.57
C MET A 1 11.82 11.23 -12.05
N THR A 2 10.99 10.38 -12.61
CA THR A 2 9.54 10.31 -12.26
C THR A 2 9.29 9.73 -10.87
N GLU A 3 10.06 8.73 -10.43
CA GLU A 3 9.92 8.14 -9.08
C GLU A 3 10.34 9.11 -7.97
N ALA A 4 11.35 9.95 -8.19
CA ALA A 4 11.72 10.98 -7.21
C ALA A 4 10.58 12.02 -6.99
N ARG A 5 9.76 12.29 -8.03
CA ARG A 5 8.59 13.15 -7.89
C ARG A 5 7.51 12.54 -7.00
N ILE A 6 7.40 11.21 -6.95
CA ILE A 6 6.45 10.53 -6.06
C ILE A 6 6.80 10.88 -4.60
N LEU A 7 8.04 10.66 -4.19
CA LEU A 7 8.47 10.96 -2.82
C LEU A 7 8.34 12.45 -2.48
N ALA A 8 8.73 13.33 -3.41
CA ALA A 8 8.59 14.78 -3.21
C ALA A 8 7.13 15.20 -3.02
N SER A 9 6.22 14.69 -3.83
CA SER A 9 4.79 14.96 -3.70
C SER A 9 4.23 14.47 -2.36
N TRP A 10 4.56 13.25 -1.94
CA TRP A 10 4.10 12.72 -0.65
C TRP A 10 4.67 13.51 0.53
N ALA A 11 5.95 13.94 0.46
CA ALA A 11 6.54 14.81 1.48
C ALA A 11 5.80 16.16 1.58
N THR A 12 5.46 16.77 0.44
CA THR A 12 4.70 18.02 0.39
C THR A 12 3.29 17.88 0.96
N ASN A 13 2.63 16.75 0.73
CA ASN A 13 1.24 16.54 1.09
C ASN A 13 1.03 15.74 2.39
N ALA A 14 2.07 15.49 3.18
CA ALA A 14 2.00 14.64 4.37
C ALA A 14 0.92 15.08 5.37
N ASP A 15 0.83 16.38 5.66
CA ASP A 15 -0.16 16.93 6.60
C ASP A 15 -1.58 16.89 6.02
N ALA A 16 -1.74 17.26 4.74
CA ALA A 16 -3.02 17.20 4.05
C ALA A 16 -3.55 15.77 3.99
N TRP A 17 -2.67 14.81 3.68
CA TRP A 17 -3.01 13.38 3.67
C TRP A 17 -3.44 12.89 5.04
N THR A 18 -2.66 13.19 6.07
CA THR A 18 -2.99 12.82 7.45
C THR A 18 -4.35 13.37 7.87
N GLY A 19 -4.64 14.64 7.53
CA GLY A 19 -5.94 15.25 7.76
C GLY A 19 -7.06 14.48 7.05
N ALA A 20 -6.93 14.25 5.74
CA ALA A 20 -7.94 13.56 4.94
C ALA A 20 -8.24 12.15 5.44
N VAL A 21 -7.21 11.39 5.86
CA VAL A 21 -7.39 10.04 6.41
C VAL A 21 -8.08 10.09 7.77
N ARG A 22 -7.58 10.89 8.71
CA ARG A 22 -8.11 10.97 10.08
C ARG A 22 -9.52 11.52 10.15
N ASN A 23 -9.84 12.49 9.29
CA ASN A 23 -11.18 13.06 9.18
C ASN A 23 -12.12 12.19 8.34
N ARG A 24 -11.65 11.05 7.78
CA ARG A 24 -12.44 10.13 6.96
C ARG A 24 -13.02 10.79 5.70
N GLU A 25 -12.27 11.66 5.07
CA GLU A 25 -12.70 12.44 3.90
C GLU A 25 -12.69 11.61 2.61
N ILE A 26 -11.97 10.48 2.58
CA ILE A 26 -11.87 9.61 1.40
C ILE A 26 -13.00 8.58 1.45
N GLU A 27 -14.10 8.89 0.80
CA GLU A 27 -15.34 8.12 0.87
C GLU A 27 -15.19 6.63 0.49
N SER A 28 -14.42 6.31 -0.56
CA SER A 28 -14.21 4.93 -1.00
C SER A 28 -13.49 4.09 0.07
N ARG A 29 -12.60 4.71 0.84
CA ARG A 29 -11.95 4.06 1.99
C ARG A 29 -12.98 3.72 3.06
N VAL A 30 -13.77 4.69 3.44
CA VAL A 30 -14.78 4.54 4.50
C VAL A 30 -15.82 3.49 4.15
N ARG A 31 -16.25 3.45 2.86
CA ARG A 31 -17.33 2.55 2.43
C ARG A 31 -16.88 1.14 2.07
N ALA A 32 -15.65 0.97 1.59
CA ALA A 32 -15.23 -0.31 1.02
C ALA A 32 -13.80 -0.71 1.39
N THR A 33 -12.79 0.13 1.07
CA THR A 33 -11.42 -0.39 0.96
C THR A 33 -10.73 -0.61 2.31
N ASP A 34 -11.03 0.22 3.34
CA ASP A 34 -10.39 0.09 4.66
C ASP A 34 -10.83 -1.21 5.37
N ALA A 35 -12.12 -1.52 5.35
CA ALA A 35 -12.62 -2.77 5.94
C ALA A 35 -12.10 -4.00 5.19
N ALA A 36 -12.00 -3.89 3.85
CA ALA A 36 -11.56 -5.00 3.01
C ALA A 36 -10.10 -5.40 3.25
N ILE A 37 -9.19 -4.41 3.36
CA ILE A 37 -7.77 -4.72 3.61
C ILE A 37 -7.55 -5.26 5.03
N VAL A 38 -8.24 -4.70 6.02
CA VAL A 38 -8.18 -5.22 7.40
C VAL A 38 -8.68 -6.67 7.46
N ALA A 39 -9.77 -7.00 6.76
CA ALA A 39 -10.28 -8.35 6.68
C ALA A 39 -9.30 -9.29 5.96
N ALA A 40 -8.70 -8.85 4.84
CA ALA A 40 -7.74 -9.65 4.09
C ALA A 40 -6.50 -10.03 4.94
N VAL A 41 -6.02 -9.11 5.80
CA VAL A 41 -4.94 -9.39 6.75
C VAL A 41 -5.43 -10.32 7.87
N ALA A 42 -6.57 -10.01 8.49
CA ALA A 42 -7.11 -10.78 9.62
C ALA A 42 -7.41 -12.25 9.26
N ASP A 43 -7.88 -12.52 8.04
CA ASP A 43 -8.16 -13.88 7.54
C ASP A 43 -6.91 -14.76 7.46
N ARG A 44 -5.72 -14.16 7.43
CA ARG A 44 -4.43 -14.89 7.51
C ARG A 44 -4.03 -15.23 8.93
N LYS A 45 -4.70 -14.67 9.96
CA LYS A 45 -4.45 -14.87 11.39
C LYS A 45 -2.97 -14.62 11.76
N PRO A 46 -2.34 -13.54 11.30
CA PRO A 46 -0.91 -13.31 11.55
C PRO A 46 -0.66 -12.96 13.02
N GLN A 47 0.53 -13.33 13.51
CA GLN A 47 1.06 -12.77 14.74
C GLN A 47 1.82 -11.47 14.45
N THR A 48 2.62 -11.47 13.39
CA THR A 48 3.49 -10.37 12.98
C THR A 48 3.08 -9.81 11.62
N VAL A 49 3.02 -8.48 11.49
CA VAL A 49 2.65 -7.78 10.25
C VAL A 49 3.66 -6.68 9.95
N LEU A 50 4.09 -6.60 8.69
CA LEU A 50 4.80 -5.46 8.13
C LEU A 50 3.84 -4.68 7.24
N ASP A 51 3.62 -3.39 7.55
CA ASP A 51 2.85 -2.45 6.72
C ASP A 51 3.82 -1.58 5.92
N LEU A 52 3.99 -1.91 4.62
CA LEU A 52 4.90 -1.25 3.69
C LEU A 52 4.24 -0.03 3.04
N GLY A 53 4.80 1.16 3.27
CA GLY A 53 4.18 2.42 2.88
C GLY A 53 2.98 2.74 3.78
N CYS A 54 3.21 2.67 5.09
CA CYS A 54 2.15 2.77 6.10
C CYS A 54 1.53 4.16 6.23
N GLY A 55 2.14 5.19 5.62
CA GLY A 55 1.69 6.57 5.74
C GLY A 55 1.63 7.03 7.19
N GLU A 56 0.52 7.66 7.58
CA GLU A 56 0.27 8.15 8.94
C GLU A 56 -0.17 7.04 9.93
N GLY A 57 -0.06 5.77 9.51
CA GLY A 57 -0.16 4.60 10.38
C GLY A 57 -1.56 4.07 10.68
N TRP A 58 -2.61 4.49 9.97
CA TRP A 58 -3.98 4.07 10.25
C TRP A 58 -4.18 2.55 10.21
N LEU A 59 -3.61 1.86 9.19
CA LEU A 59 -3.75 0.42 9.02
C LEU A 59 -2.94 -0.33 10.09
N ALA A 60 -1.69 0.08 10.30
CA ALA A 60 -0.85 -0.47 11.36
C ALA A 60 -1.52 -0.35 12.74
N LYS A 61 -2.11 0.81 13.06
CA LYS A 61 -2.89 1.02 14.28
C LYS A 61 -4.09 0.09 14.35
N ALA A 62 -4.90 0.02 13.29
CA ALA A 62 -6.10 -0.82 13.26
C ALA A 62 -5.79 -2.32 13.45
N LEU A 63 -4.64 -2.77 12.97
CA LEU A 63 -4.16 -4.14 13.14
C LEU A 63 -3.58 -4.37 14.54
N ALA A 64 -2.83 -3.42 15.08
CA ALA A 64 -2.28 -3.51 16.43
C ALA A 64 -3.37 -3.52 17.51
N GLU A 65 -4.47 -2.78 17.31
CA GLU A 65 -5.65 -2.82 18.17
C GLU A 65 -6.35 -4.19 18.19
N ARG A 66 -6.16 -4.99 17.12
CA ARG A 66 -6.64 -6.38 17.02
C ARG A 66 -5.67 -7.42 17.61
N GLY A 67 -4.56 -6.96 18.18
CA GLY A 67 -3.59 -7.82 18.87
C GLY A 67 -2.43 -8.31 18.01
N HIS A 68 -2.28 -7.83 16.76
CA HIS A 68 -1.13 -8.13 15.93
C HIS A 68 0.10 -7.31 16.36
N GLN A 69 1.29 -7.88 16.24
CA GLN A 69 2.56 -7.15 16.35
C GLN A 69 2.84 -6.51 14.99
N VAL A 70 2.76 -5.19 14.90
CA VAL A 70 2.83 -4.47 13.63
C VAL A 70 4.06 -3.56 13.60
N LEU A 71 4.81 -3.63 12.51
CA LEU A 71 5.80 -2.66 12.10
C LEU A 71 5.27 -1.92 10.88
N GLY A 72 5.10 -0.62 10.96
CA GLY A 72 4.85 0.26 9.82
C GLY A 72 6.14 0.88 9.32
N VAL A 73 6.35 0.90 8.02
CA VAL A 73 7.49 1.59 7.41
C VAL A 73 7.01 2.52 6.29
N ASP A 74 7.57 3.72 6.23
CA ASP A 74 7.30 4.69 5.17
C ASP A 74 8.56 5.49 4.86
N ALA A 75 8.67 5.94 3.61
CA ALA A 75 9.80 6.75 3.15
C ALA A 75 9.73 8.21 3.65
N ILE A 76 8.56 8.68 4.09
CA ILE A 76 8.30 10.08 4.42
C ILE A 76 8.38 10.28 5.94
N PRO A 77 9.45 10.93 6.46
CA PRO A 77 9.63 11.11 7.91
C PRO A 77 8.46 11.84 8.58
N ALA A 78 7.83 12.80 7.89
CA ALA A 78 6.69 13.52 8.42
C ALA A 78 5.47 12.62 8.66
N LEU A 79 5.22 11.65 7.77
CA LEU A 79 4.14 10.66 7.96
C LEU A 79 4.44 9.72 9.13
N ILE A 80 5.68 9.25 9.28
CA ILE A 80 6.09 8.42 10.43
C ILE A 80 5.94 9.20 11.74
N ALA A 81 6.36 10.47 11.78
CA ALA A 81 6.15 11.30 12.97
C ALA A 81 4.65 11.44 13.33
N GLN A 82 3.79 11.55 12.33
CA GLN A 82 2.34 11.55 12.54
C GLN A 82 1.80 10.20 13.04
N ALA A 83 2.35 9.09 12.55
CA ALA A 83 1.99 7.75 12.98
C ALA A 83 2.39 7.50 14.46
N ASP A 84 3.59 7.88 14.85
CA ASP A 84 4.08 7.80 16.23
C ASP A 84 3.24 8.66 17.17
N ALA A 85 2.94 9.90 16.78
CA ALA A 85 2.13 10.83 17.55
C ALA A 85 0.68 10.35 17.75
N ALA A 86 0.18 9.43 16.95
CA ALA A 86 -1.17 8.87 17.06
C ALA A 86 -1.34 7.90 18.24
N GLY A 87 -0.27 7.53 18.96
CA GLY A 87 -0.33 6.73 20.19
C GLY A 87 -0.86 5.32 19.97
N SER A 88 -0.25 4.58 19.03
CA SER A 88 -0.57 3.19 18.71
C SER A 88 0.38 2.22 19.43
N LYS A 89 0.00 0.93 19.49
CA LYS A 89 0.88 -0.17 19.88
C LYS A 89 1.79 -0.67 18.74
N ALA A 90 1.59 -0.19 17.51
CA ALA A 90 2.46 -0.48 16.40
C ALA A 90 3.79 0.26 16.55
N ALA A 91 4.86 -0.33 16.04
CA ALA A 91 6.15 0.32 15.87
C ALA A 91 6.23 0.96 14.47
N PHE A 92 6.99 2.07 14.35
CA PHE A 92 7.16 2.75 13.08
C PHE A 92 8.63 3.04 12.79
N GLU A 93 9.04 2.92 11.53
CA GLU A 93 10.41 3.19 11.09
C GLU A 93 10.41 3.96 9.76
N VAL A 94 11.31 4.91 9.61
CA VAL A 94 11.53 5.57 8.31
C VAL A 94 12.40 4.67 7.46
N ALA A 95 11.86 4.17 6.35
CA ALA A 95 12.63 3.41 5.37
C ALA A 95 12.01 3.54 3.98
N ASP A 96 12.80 3.90 2.98
CA ASP A 96 12.42 3.85 1.59
C ASP A 96 12.62 2.44 0.98
N TYR A 97 12.11 2.22 -0.22
CA TYR A 97 12.23 0.92 -0.89
C TYR A 97 13.69 0.53 -1.14
N GLY A 98 14.57 1.49 -1.45
CA GLY A 98 15.99 1.23 -1.65
C GLY A 98 16.65 0.69 -0.38
N GLN A 99 16.35 1.29 0.76
CA GLN A 99 16.83 0.85 2.07
C GLN A 99 16.28 -0.54 2.44
N ILE A 100 14.98 -0.79 2.19
CA ILE A 100 14.36 -2.10 2.42
C ILE A 100 15.00 -3.18 1.54
N ILE A 101 15.23 -2.88 0.26
CA ILE A 101 15.88 -3.80 -0.68
C ILE A 101 17.31 -4.13 -0.21
N ALA A 102 18.07 -3.12 0.21
CA ALA A 102 19.46 -3.29 0.60
C ALA A 102 19.63 -4.02 1.94
N SER A 103 18.79 -3.68 2.95
CA SER A 103 18.97 -4.18 4.32
C SER A 103 18.10 -5.39 4.65
N GLY A 104 17.02 -5.64 3.90
CA GLY A 104 16.01 -6.64 4.25
C GLY A 104 15.45 -6.43 5.66
N LEU A 105 15.35 -5.16 6.10
CA LEU A 105 14.94 -4.78 7.45
C LEU A 105 15.69 -5.55 8.56
N GLY A 106 17.01 -5.78 8.37
CA GLY A 106 17.84 -6.52 9.30
C GLY A 106 17.53 -8.02 9.38
N GLY A 107 16.99 -8.63 8.33
CA GLY A 107 16.63 -10.04 8.27
C GLY A 107 15.32 -10.40 9.00
N ARG A 108 14.54 -9.39 9.40
CA ARG A 108 13.21 -9.62 10.00
C ARG A 108 12.27 -10.27 8.98
N ARG A 109 11.43 -11.18 9.47
CA ARG A 109 10.40 -11.86 8.67
C ARG A 109 9.04 -11.72 9.35
N PHE A 110 7.98 -11.69 8.53
CA PHE A 110 6.63 -11.42 8.98
C PHE A 110 5.63 -12.45 8.44
N ASP A 111 4.62 -12.77 9.23
CA ASP A 111 3.53 -13.65 8.79
C ASP A 111 2.70 -13.01 7.67
N VAL A 112 2.56 -11.68 7.72
CA VAL A 112 1.96 -10.89 6.64
C VAL A 112 2.83 -9.68 6.34
N VAL A 113 3.12 -9.48 5.07
CA VAL A 113 3.59 -8.21 4.53
C VAL A 113 2.43 -7.60 3.75
N VAL A 114 1.95 -6.44 4.16
CA VAL A 114 0.85 -5.74 3.49
C VAL A 114 1.33 -4.43 2.88
N CYS A 115 0.81 -4.11 1.70
CA CYS A 115 1.05 -2.86 1.00
C CYS A 115 -0.29 -2.27 0.53
N ASN A 116 -0.69 -1.16 1.12
CA ASN A 116 -2.01 -0.58 0.91
C ASN A 116 -1.93 0.77 0.19
N PHE A 117 -2.23 0.80 -1.10
CA PHE A 117 -2.16 1.99 -1.96
C PHE A 117 -0.80 2.72 -1.92
N ALA A 118 0.31 1.98 -1.90
CA ALA A 118 1.65 2.57 -1.81
C ALA A 118 2.56 2.27 -3.01
N LEU A 119 2.23 1.30 -3.88
CA LEU A 119 3.07 0.85 -5.00
C LEU A 119 2.88 1.70 -6.27
N PHE A 120 3.32 2.96 -6.23
CA PHE A 120 3.12 3.92 -7.33
C PHE A 120 4.24 3.95 -8.37
N GLY A 121 5.44 3.47 -8.04
CA GLY A 121 6.59 3.46 -8.93
C GLY A 121 6.55 2.35 -9.98
N ASP A 122 7.54 2.32 -10.87
CA ASP A 122 7.73 1.27 -11.85
C ASP A 122 8.87 0.32 -11.44
N GLU A 123 10.11 0.71 -11.71
CA GLU A 123 11.27 -0.14 -11.41
C GLU A 123 11.49 -0.36 -9.91
N SER A 124 11.25 0.66 -9.08
CA SER A 124 11.39 0.54 -7.64
C SER A 124 10.42 -0.48 -7.07
N VAL A 125 9.18 -0.51 -7.58
CA VAL A 125 8.17 -1.50 -7.19
C VAL A 125 8.57 -2.90 -7.63
N ALA A 126 9.06 -3.08 -8.87
CA ALA A 126 9.51 -4.39 -9.35
C ALA A 126 10.67 -4.93 -8.49
N LYS A 127 11.65 -4.08 -8.16
CA LYS A 127 12.79 -4.43 -7.29
C LYS A 127 12.33 -4.77 -5.86
N LEU A 128 11.40 -3.99 -5.30
CA LEU A 128 10.82 -4.27 -3.99
C LEU A 128 10.11 -5.62 -3.97
N LEU A 129 9.26 -5.90 -4.96
CA LEU A 129 8.52 -7.16 -5.02
C LEU A 129 9.43 -8.38 -5.09
N ALA A 130 10.55 -8.29 -5.81
CA ALA A 130 11.56 -9.34 -5.84
C ALA A 130 12.20 -9.62 -4.45
N ARG A 131 12.09 -8.67 -3.51
CA ARG A 131 12.59 -8.80 -2.14
C ARG A 131 11.53 -9.34 -1.16
N ILE A 132 10.26 -9.28 -1.51
CA ILE A 132 9.16 -9.71 -0.63
C ILE A 132 9.30 -11.14 -0.12
N PRO A 133 9.70 -12.15 -0.93
CA PRO A 133 9.88 -13.51 -0.41
C PRO A 133 10.83 -13.60 0.79
N ASP A 134 11.87 -12.76 0.85
CA ASP A 134 12.82 -12.73 1.95
C ASP A 134 12.26 -12.09 3.23
N LEU A 135 11.23 -11.27 3.11
CA LEU A 135 10.53 -10.63 4.24
C LEU A 135 9.40 -11.49 4.80
N LEU A 136 9.03 -12.57 4.12
CA LEU A 136 7.97 -13.47 4.58
C LEU A 136 8.53 -14.55 5.52
N ALA A 137 7.83 -14.78 6.61
CA ALA A 137 8.00 -15.98 7.42
C ALA A 137 7.58 -17.22 6.63
N PRO A 138 7.95 -18.45 7.05
CA PRO A 138 7.40 -19.67 6.46
C PRO A 138 5.86 -19.61 6.43
N ASP A 139 5.26 -19.97 5.31
CA ASP A 139 3.81 -19.87 5.05
C ASP A 139 3.22 -18.45 5.10
N GLY A 140 4.05 -17.43 5.20
CA GLY A 140 3.65 -16.03 5.23
C GLY A 140 2.93 -15.59 3.94
N SER A 141 2.19 -14.50 4.03
CA SER A 141 1.41 -13.96 2.91
C SER A 141 1.82 -12.53 2.58
N PHE A 142 1.93 -12.22 1.30
CA PHE A 142 2.03 -10.86 0.80
C PHE A 142 0.65 -10.38 0.33
N ILE A 143 0.22 -9.23 0.79
CA ILE A 143 -1.09 -8.66 0.46
C ILE A 143 -0.90 -7.27 -0.14
N VAL A 144 -1.41 -7.06 -1.34
CA VAL A 144 -1.41 -5.75 -2.00
C VAL A 144 -2.83 -5.30 -2.22
N GLN A 145 -3.19 -4.11 -1.75
CA GLN A 145 -4.39 -3.40 -2.20
C GLN A 145 -3.98 -2.20 -3.05
N THR A 146 -4.57 -2.09 -4.22
CA THR A 146 -4.34 -0.97 -5.14
C THR A 146 -5.63 -0.55 -5.83
N LEU A 147 -5.60 0.59 -6.54
CA LEU A 147 -6.71 1.02 -7.39
C LEU A 147 -7.07 -0.10 -8.36
N HIS A 148 -8.37 -0.35 -8.55
CA HIS A 148 -8.81 -1.38 -9.49
C HIS A 148 -8.47 -0.97 -10.93
N PRO A 149 -7.60 -1.70 -11.66
CA PRO A 149 -7.07 -1.23 -12.93
C PRO A 149 -8.14 -0.92 -13.98
N VAL A 150 -9.20 -1.74 -14.07
CA VAL A 150 -10.29 -1.51 -15.03
C VAL A 150 -11.05 -0.20 -14.72
N VAL A 151 -11.15 0.19 -13.46
CA VAL A 151 -11.81 1.44 -13.06
C VAL A 151 -10.84 2.61 -13.14
N ALA A 152 -9.60 2.42 -12.67
CA ALA A 152 -8.60 3.47 -12.60
C ALA A 152 -8.04 3.89 -13.97
N CYS A 153 -8.17 3.06 -15.02
CA CYS A 153 -7.76 3.47 -16.36
C CYS A 153 -8.66 4.57 -16.94
N GLY A 154 -9.92 4.69 -16.48
CA GLY A 154 -10.88 5.64 -17.03
C GLY A 154 -11.01 5.48 -18.55
N ASP A 155 -10.97 6.60 -19.28
CA ASP A 155 -11.02 6.64 -20.74
C ASP A 155 -9.63 6.44 -21.41
N ALA A 156 -8.56 6.34 -20.63
CA ALA A 156 -7.22 6.13 -21.16
C ALA A 156 -7.04 4.66 -21.63
N PRO A 157 -6.11 4.40 -22.57
CA PRO A 157 -5.85 3.03 -23.02
C PRO A 157 -5.49 2.10 -21.85
N TYR A 158 -6.09 0.89 -21.82
CA TYR A 158 -5.82 -0.14 -20.82
C TYR A 158 -4.46 -0.82 -21.10
N ARG A 159 -3.39 -0.10 -20.83
CA ARG A 159 -2.01 -0.56 -20.98
C ARG A 159 -1.12 0.04 -19.90
N ASP A 160 -0.09 -0.69 -19.53
CA ASP A 160 0.91 -0.24 -18.56
C ASP A 160 1.57 1.07 -18.98
N GLY A 161 1.91 1.89 -18.02
CA GLY A 161 2.64 3.13 -18.26
C GLY A 161 2.38 4.23 -17.24
N TRP A 162 3.20 5.26 -17.30
CA TRP A 162 3.10 6.41 -16.43
C TRP A 162 1.82 7.20 -16.69
N ARG A 163 1.20 7.63 -15.60
CA ARG A 163 0.02 8.51 -15.58
C ARG A 163 0.33 9.75 -14.77
N GLU A 164 -0.18 10.88 -15.18
CA GLU A 164 -0.18 12.06 -14.34
C GLU A 164 -1.12 11.83 -13.15
N GLY A 165 -0.68 12.32 -11.98
CA GLY A 165 -1.51 12.27 -10.78
C GLY A 165 -2.60 13.32 -10.79
N SER A 166 -3.54 13.19 -9.86
CA SER A 166 -4.60 14.16 -9.66
C SER A 166 -5.03 14.16 -8.20
N TRP A 167 -5.22 15.35 -7.65
CA TRP A 167 -5.89 15.57 -6.38
C TRP A 167 -7.36 15.98 -6.56
N ALA A 168 -7.95 15.71 -7.75
CA ALA A 168 -9.36 15.95 -7.97
C ALA A 168 -10.22 15.19 -6.95
N GLY A 169 -11.13 15.91 -6.29
CA GLY A 169 -11.94 15.35 -5.21
C GLY A 169 -11.33 15.43 -3.80
N PHE A 170 -10.10 15.89 -3.68
CA PHE A 170 -9.46 16.23 -2.41
C PHE A 170 -9.58 17.72 -2.10
N SER A 171 -9.25 18.10 -0.86
CA SER A 171 -9.27 19.50 -0.44
C SER A 171 -8.19 20.34 -1.16
N GLN A 172 -8.32 21.66 -1.12
CA GLN A 172 -7.34 22.59 -1.71
C GLN A 172 -5.98 22.61 -0.97
N ALA A 173 -5.86 21.88 0.15
CA ALA A 173 -4.61 21.72 0.86
C ALA A 173 -3.61 20.83 0.11
N PHE A 174 -4.07 20.06 -0.88
CA PHE A 174 -3.20 19.21 -1.69
C PHE A 174 -2.63 19.98 -2.88
N SER A 175 -1.34 19.74 -3.17
CA SER A 175 -0.62 20.33 -4.31
C SER A 175 0.29 19.29 -4.97
N ASP A 176 0.86 19.61 -6.13
CA ASP A 176 1.83 18.78 -6.85
C ASP A 176 1.48 17.28 -6.87
N PRO A 177 0.40 16.86 -7.56
CA PRO A 177 0.01 15.47 -7.57
C PRO A 177 1.11 14.57 -8.13
N ALA A 178 1.41 13.49 -7.39
CA ALA A 178 2.43 12.53 -7.78
C ALA A 178 2.05 11.82 -9.08
N PRO A 179 2.96 11.68 -10.04
CA PRO A 179 2.76 10.73 -11.13
C PRO A 179 2.73 9.32 -10.55
N TRP A 180 2.07 8.41 -11.24
CA TRP A 180 2.00 7.01 -10.84
C TRP A 180 2.09 6.08 -12.03
N TYR A 181 2.61 4.89 -11.83
CA TYR A 181 2.70 3.88 -12.87
C TYR A 181 1.48 2.99 -12.84
N PHE A 182 0.63 3.13 -13.87
CA PHE A 182 -0.53 2.27 -14.07
C PHE A 182 -0.09 0.88 -14.53
N ARG A 183 -0.68 -0.15 -13.92
CA ARG A 183 -0.50 -1.55 -14.32
C ARG A 183 -1.85 -2.18 -14.58
N THR A 184 -1.95 -2.94 -15.67
CA THR A 184 -3.09 -3.80 -15.95
C THR A 184 -3.17 -4.95 -14.92
N LEU A 185 -4.31 -5.63 -14.81
CA LEU A 185 -4.42 -6.84 -13.98
C LEU A 185 -3.41 -7.90 -14.41
N GLU A 186 -3.24 -8.08 -15.74
CA GLU A 186 -2.22 -8.98 -16.28
C GLU A 186 -0.82 -8.64 -15.81
N ALA A 187 -0.45 -7.35 -15.87
CA ALA A 187 0.87 -6.89 -15.43
C ALA A 187 1.08 -7.12 -13.93
N TRP A 188 0.07 -6.87 -13.09
CA TRP A 188 0.14 -7.17 -11.66
C TRP A 188 0.39 -8.65 -11.40
N VAL A 189 -0.38 -9.54 -12.03
CA VAL A 189 -0.21 -11.00 -11.87
C VAL A 189 1.17 -11.44 -12.35
N ARG A 190 1.58 -11.00 -13.55
CA ARG A 190 2.90 -11.33 -14.12
C ARG A 190 4.05 -10.86 -13.22
N MET A 191 3.94 -9.67 -12.64
CA MET A 191 4.97 -9.10 -11.76
C MET A 191 5.06 -9.87 -10.44
N LEU A 192 3.93 -10.24 -9.82
CA LEU A 192 3.91 -11.07 -8.61
C LEU A 192 4.55 -12.44 -8.89
N VAL A 193 4.16 -13.11 -9.96
CA VAL A 193 4.72 -14.41 -10.35
C VAL A 193 6.22 -14.30 -10.65
N GLY A 194 6.64 -13.26 -11.38
CA GLY A 194 8.05 -13.00 -11.69
C GLY A 194 8.91 -12.70 -10.46
N ALA A 195 8.30 -12.25 -9.37
CA ALA A 195 8.94 -12.02 -8.07
C ALA A 195 9.00 -13.29 -7.19
N GLY A 196 8.66 -14.47 -7.69
CA GLY A 196 8.62 -15.72 -6.90
C GLY A 196 7.43 -15.79 -5.94
N LEU A 197 6.34 -15.12 -6.29
CA LEU A 197 5.12 -15.10 -5.49
C LEU A 197 3.98 -15.80 -6.25
N ARG A 198 3.35 -16.79 -5.62
CA ARG A 198 2.19 -17.47 -6.16
C ARG A 198 0.91 -16.80 -5.66
N LEU A 199 0.10 -16.27 -6.59
CA LEU A 199 -1.21 -15.72 -6.25
C LEU A 199 -2.12 -16.83 -5.69
N VAL A 200 -2.73 -16.57 -4.55
CA VAL A 200 -3.62 -17.54 -3.87
C VAL A 200 -5.05 -17.04 -3.76
N GLU A 201 -5.25 -15.71 -3.80
CA GLU A 201 -6.57 -15.10 -3.70
C GLU A 201 -6.56 -13.72 -4.35
N MET A 202 -7.68 -13.33 -4.95
CA MET A 202 -7.95 -11.96 -5.41
C MET A 202 -9.32 -11.54 -4.89
N ARG A 203 -9.42 -10.29 -4.40
CA ARG A 203 -10.68 -9.67 -3.97
C ARG A 203 -10.89 -8.37 -4.70
N GLU A 204 -12.14 -8.07 -4.98
CA GLU A 204 -12.56 -6.82 -5.63
C GLU A 204 -13.58 -6.09 -4.73
N PRO A 205 -13.11 -5.32 -3.74
CA PRO A 205 -14.01 -4.57 -2.86
C PRO A 205 -14.87 -3.60 -3.68
N VAL A 206 -16.18 -3.80 -3.63
CA VAL A 206 -17.16 -2.98 -4.35
C VAL A 206 -17.63 -1.83 -3.46
N ASP A 207 -17.62 -0.61 -3.99
CA ASP A 207 -18.26 0.54 -3.34
C ASP A 207 -19.78 0.41 -3.49
N PRO A 208 -20.53 0.30 -2.38
CA PRO A 208 -21.98 0.06 -2.42
C PRO A 208 -22.77 1.23 -3.04
N ARG A 209 -22.16 2.42 -3.15
CA ARG A 209 -22.82 3.59 -3.77
C ARG A 209 -22.71 3.56 -5.29
N THR A 210 -21.57 3.13 -5.82
CA THR A 210 -21.30 3.14 -7.27
C THR A 210 -21.51 1.77 -7.91
N GLU A 211 -21.63 0.71 -7.10
CA GLU A 211 -21.69 -0.69 -7.53
C GLU A 211 -20.49 -1.10 -8.41
N ARG A 212 -19.36 -0.37 -8.27
CA ARG A 212 -18.10 -0.61 -9.00
C ARG A 212 -17.00 -1.02 -8.04
N PRO A 213 -16.01 -1.82 -8.49
CA PRO A 213 -14.84 -2.11 -7.70
C PRO A 213 -14.08 -0.83 -7.34
N ALA A 214 -13.90 -0.58 -6.05
CA ALA A 214 -13.12 0.55 -5.53
C ALA A 214 -11.62 0.25 -5.50
N SER A 215 -11.26 -1.02 -5.37
CA SER A 215 -9.88 -1.51 -5.34
C SER A 215 -9.80 -2.96 -5.79
N VAL A 216 -8.59 -3.44 -6.00
CA VAL A 216 -8.27 -4.86 -6.08
C VAL A 216 -7.30 -5.23 -4.98
N ILE A 217 -7.49 -6.39 -4.34
CA ILE A 217 -6.58 -6.97 -3.36
C ILE A 217 -6.01 -8.26 -3.95
N PHE A 218 -4.70 -8.36 -4.03
CA PHE A 218 -3.99 -9.59 -4.35
C PHE A 218 -3.41 -10.19 -3.08
N VAL A 219 -3.62 -11.47 -2.86
CA VAL A 219 -2.97 -12.24 -1.80
C VAL A 219 -2.06 -13.28 -2.43
N ALA A 220 -0.79 -13.25 -2.10
CA ALA A 220 0.22 -14.14 -2.65
C ALA A 220 1.08 -14.76 -1.54
N ARG A 221 1.75 -15.88 -1.86
CA ARG A 221 2.73 -16.54 -0.98
C ARG A 221 4.03 -16.77 -1.74
N ALA A 222 5.14 -16.87 -1.03
CA ALA A 222 6.38 -17.32 -1.63
C ALA A 222 6.21 -18.73 -2.24
N THR A 223 6.87 -18.98 -3.39
CA THR A 223 6.87 -20.27 -4.09
C THR A 223 7.86 -21.25 -3.49
#